data_1a13801354b36f7d5f5e4c5eed8a56b7
#
_entry.id   1a13801354b36f7d5f5e4c5eed8a56b7
#
_cell.length_a   1.000
_cell.length_b   1.000
_cell.length_c   1.000
_cell.angle_alpha   90.00
_cell.angle_beta   90.00
_cell.angle_gamma   90.00
#
_symmetry.space_group_name_H-M   'P 1'
#
loop_
_entity.id
_entity.type
_entity.pdbx_description
1 polymer ?
#
loop_
_entity_poly.entity_id
_entity_poly.type
_entity_poly.pdbx_seq_one_letter_code
_entity_poly.pdbx_strand_id
1 'polypeptide(L)'
;IIDVVRDGGTIGGSANTATSSGDLGAGNPEEGWVSVFSPVDAGSLDTSNGISAELNGSGNEAYVLLKPGEQAGRDSAVSIEFGKGLLDTFRGKNILINIEARATTDEIIQMSVGCDLAGAGTCQRTRFGLENQVTDNLLSVKLDDVPPEASGSISIVPDIDGKGRAIELYSIRVRPDEEPAN
;
A
#
# COMPACT_ATOMS: atom_id res chain seq x y z
N ILE A 1 -5.47 -28.82 -46.75
CA ILE A 1 -4.24 -28.29 -46.61
C ILE A 1 -4.22 -27.03 -45.87
N ILE A 2 -4.96 -26.30 -46.21
CA ILE A 2 -5.06 -25.10 -45.62
C ILE A 2 -5.46 -25.15 -44.24
N ASP A 3 -6.07 -26.04 -43.95
CA ASP A 3 -6.58 -26.13 -42.69
C ASP A 3 -5.65 -25.98 -41.64
N VAL A 4 -4.66 -26.49 -41.88
CA VAL A 4 -3.72 -26.51 -40.89
C VAL A 4 -3.48 -25.24 -40.30
N VAL A 5 -3.40 -24.44 -41.07
CA VAL A 5 -3.12 -23.22 -40.63
C VAL A 5 -4.01 -22.74 -39.65
N ARG A 6 -5.10 -22.90 -39.92
CA ARG A 6 -6.00 -22.32 -39.12
C ARG A 6 -5.90 -22.87 -37.84
N ASP A 7 -5.72 -23.92 -37.84
CA ASP A 7 -5.83 -24.49 -36.64
C ASP A 7 -4.95 -23.94 -35.72
N GLY A 8 -3.93 -23.85 -36.18
CA GLY A 8 -3.09 -23.53 -35.23
C GLY A 8 -3.37 -22.29 -34.65
N GLY A 9 -3.44 -21.63 -35.39
CA GLY A 9 -3.43 -20.47 -34.85
C GLY A 9 -4.27 -20.30 -33.89
N THR A 10 -5.09 -20.67 -34.22
CA THR A 10 -5.93 -20.26 -33.52
C THR A 10 -5.86 -20.35 -32.28
N ILE A 11 -5.72 -21.13 -32.20
CA ILE A 11 -5.93 -21.36 -31.10
C ILE A 11 -5.23 -20.81 -30.20
N GLY A 12 -4.32 -20.82 -30.63
CA GLY A 12 -3.55 -20.49 -29.70
C GLY A 12 -3.97 -19.43 -28.95
N GLY A 13 -4.19 -18.67 -29.59
CA GLY A 13 -4.44 -17.56 -28.90
C GLY A 13 -5.31 -17.74 -27.82
N SER A 14 -6.12 -18.40 -28.06
CA SER A 14 -7.10 -18.38 -27.13
C SER A 14 -6.63 -18.86 -25.89
N ALA A 15 -5.87 -19.65 -26.00
CA ALA A 15 -5.53 -20.26 -24.81
C ALA A 15 -5.12 -19.32 -23.77
N ASN A 16 -4.47 -18.48 -24.16
CA ASN A 16 -3.99 -17.66 -23.18
C ASN A 16 -4.98 -17.06 -22.44
N THR A 17 -5.78 -16.68 -23.02
CA THR A 17 -6.72 -15.91 -22.38
C THR A 17 -7.32 -16.62 -21.30
N ALA A 18 -7.59 -17.66 -21.55
CA ALA A 18 -8.36 -18.35 -20.57
C ALA A 18 -7.65 -18.45 -19.31
N THR A 19 -6.46 -18.50 -19.45
CA THR A 19 -5.74 -18.72 -18.28
C THR A 19 -5.98 -17.69 -17.27
N SER A 20 -5.99 -16.57 -17.70
CA SER A 20 -6.09 -15.57 -16.70
C SER A 20 -7.35 -15.68 -15.96
N SER A 21 -8.33 -16.13 -16.57
CA SER A 21 -9.54 -16.13 -15.81
C SER A 21 -9.52 -17.14 -14.72
N GLY A 22 -8.80 -18.14 -14.89
CA GLY A 22 -8.80 -19.11 -13.85
C GLY A 22 -8.22 -18.61 -12.56
N ASP A 23 -7.34 -17.73 -12.70
CA ASP A 23 -6.68 -17.26 -11.53
C ASP A 23 -7.58 -16.52 -10.60
N LEU A 24 -8.53 -15.88 -11.16
CA LEU A 24 -9.37 -15.08 -10.34
C LEU A 24 -10.25 -15.86 -9.42
N GLY A 25 -10.56 -17.04 -9.78
CA GLY A 25 -11.47 -17.80 -8.97
C GLY A 25 -10.83 -18.57 -7.85
N ALA A 26 -9.57 -18.67 -7.86
CA ALA A 26 -8.91 -19.59 -6.96
C ALA A 26 -8.44 -18.98 -5.64
N GLY A 27 -9.12 -17.99 -5.17
CA GLY A 27 -8.71 -17.39 -3.92
C GLY A 27 -7.46 -16.57 -4.08
N ASN A 28 -7.41 -15.78 -5.11
CA ASN A 28 -6.30 -14.88 -5.37
C ASN A 28 -6.06 -13.98 -4.15
N PRO A 29 -4.89 -14.01 -3.57
CA PRO A 29 -4.59 -13.15 -2.42
C PRO A 29 -4.70 -11.66 -2.73
N GLU A 30 -4.75 -11.30 -3.98
CA GLU A 30 -4.94 -9.92 -4.39
C GLU A 30 -6.41 -9.51 -4.44
N GLU A 31 -7.32 -10.46 -4.27
CA GLU A 31 -8.73 -10.17 -4.38
C GLU A 31 -9.21 -9.32 -3.20
N GLY A 32 -9.99 -8.32 -3.52
CA GLY A 32 -10.57 -7.44 -2.51
C GLY A 32 -9.69 -6.26 -2.08
N TRP A 33 -8.45 -6.24 -2.50
CA TRP A 33 -7.59 -5.10 -2.19
C TRP A 33 -7.88 -3.90 -3.09
N VAL A 34 -8.01 -2.74 -2.46
CA VAL A 34 -8.19 -1.46 -3.14
C VAL A 34 -6.97 -0.61 -2.91
N SER A 35 -6.45 0.02 -3.95
CA SER A 35 -5.27 0.87 -3.84
C SER A 35 -5.60 2.17 -3.10
N VAL A 36 -4.81 2.49 -2.11
CA VAL A 36 -4.80 3.79 -1.45
C VAL A 36 -3.68 4.65 -2.02
N PHE A 37 -2.54 4.03 -2.28
CA PHE A 37 -1.36 4.69 -2.81
C PHE A 37 -0.57 3.76 -3.72
N SER A 38 -0.09 4.30 -4.82
CA SER A 38 0.87 3.64 -5.69
C SER A 38 2.01 4.60 -6.02
N PRO A 39 3.18 4.11 -6.46
CA PRO A 39 4.33 4.99 -6.71
C PRO A 39 4.09 6.12 -7.70
N VAL A 40 3.17 5.96 -8.62
CA VAL A 40 2.84 7.02 -9.58
C VAL A 40 2.20 8.23 -8.90
N ASP A 41 1.71 8.04 -7.70
CA ASP A 41 1.09 9.11 -6.91
C ASP A 41 2.10 9.84 -6.02
N ALA A 42 3.39 9.62 -6.23
CA ALA A 42 4.43 10.21 -5.37
C ALA A 42 4.31 11.72 -5.21
N GLY A 43 3.83 12.40 -6.23
CA GLY A 43 3.64 13.85 -6.15
C GLY A 43 2.51 14.30 -5.23
N SER A 44 1.67 13.39 -4.79
CA SER A 44 0.57 13.70 -3.86
C SER A 44 0.96 13.56 -2.39
N LEU A 45 2.18 13.11 -2.12
CA LEU A 45 2.64 12.95 -0.74
C LEU A 45 2.94 14.29 -0.10
N ASP A 46 2.45 14.48 1.11
CA ASP A 46 2.84 15.65 1.88
C ASP A 46 4.19 15.39 2.54
N THR A 47 5.19 16.05 2.03
CA THR A 47 6.58 15.93 2.46
C THR A 47 7.07 17.17 3.21
N SER A 48 6.17 17.98 3.72
CA SER A 48 6.51 19.25 4.35
C SER A 48 7.39 19.12 5.60
N ASN A 49 7.48 17.92 6.15
CA ASN A 49 8.20 17.68 7.41
C ASN A 49 9.65 17.22 7.24
N GLY A 50 10.27 17.54 6.12
CA GLY A 50 11.70 17.27 5.94
C GLY A 50 12.02 15.87 5.41
N ILE A 51 11.03 15.14 4.91
CA ILE A 51 11.26 13.86 4.26
C ILE A 51 11.13 14.06 2.75
N SER A 52 12.09 13.57 1.98
CA SER A 52 11.97 13.58 0.53
C SER A 52 11.30 12.31 0.04
N ALA A 53 10.55 12.43 -1.03
CA ALA A 53 9.88 11.31 -1.69
C ALA A 53 10.23 11.33 -3.17
N GLU A 54 10.95 10.31 -3.62
CA GLU A 54 11.41 10.24 -5.00
C GLU A 54 10.91 8.96 -5.67
N LEU A 55 10.26 9.12 -6.82
CA LEU A 55 9.82 7.98 -7.61
C LEU A 55 11.01 7.33 -8.29
N ASN A 56 11.15 6.04 -8.13
CA ASN A 56 12.20 5.23 -8.74
C ASN A 56 11.59 3.99 -9.39
N GLY A 57 12.28 3.47 -10.40
CA GLY A 57 11.80 2.30 -11.11
C GLY A 57 10.64 2.60 -12.03
N SER A 58 10.05 1.56 -12.56
CA SER A 58 8.91 1.66 -13.48
C SER A 58 8.08 0.39 -13.43
N GLY A 59 6.81 0.49 -13.79
CA GLY A 59 5.92 -0.65 -13.83
C GLY A 59 5.76 -1.29 -12.47
N ASN A 60 5.83 -2.59 -12.41
CA ASN A 60 5.64 -3.33 -11.18
C ASN A 60 6.82 -3.25 -10.21
N GLU A 61 7.93 -2.73 -10.66
CA GLU A 61 9.11 -2.55 -9.82
C GLU A 61 9.26 -1.11 -9.33
N ALA A 62 8.29 -0.26 -9.60
CA ALA A 62 8.32 1.11 -9.14
C ALA A 62 8.15 1.21 -7.63
N TYR A 63 8.85 2.13 -7.03
CA TYR A 63 8.73 2.45 -5.61
C TYR A 63 9.00 3.92 -5.37
N VAL A 64 8.61 4.40 -4.21
CA VAL A 64 8.96 5.74 -3.77
C VAL A 64 10.02 5.61 -2.67
N LEU A 65 11.15 6.28 -2.87
CA LEU A 65 12.19 6.34 -1.86
C LEU A 65 11.82 7.45 -0.87
N LEU A 66 11.57 7.07 0.37
CA LEU A 66 11.29 8.00 1.46
C LEU A 66 12.57 8.18 2.26
N LYS A 67 13.15 9.37 2.18
CA LYS A 67 14.43 9.64 2.84
C LYS A 67 14.31 10.83 3.78
N PRO A 68 14.59 10.62 5.08
CA PRO A 68 14.67 11.73 6.01
C PRO A 68 15.84 12.66 5.66
N GLY A 69 15.57 13.95 5.59
CA GLY A 69 16.61 14.96 5.37
C GLY A 69 17.26 15.36 6.70
N GLU A 70 18.22 16.27 6.61
CA GLU A 70 18.96 16.71 7.80
C GLU A 70 18.09 17.40 8.84
N GLN A 71 16.98 17.98 8.41
CA GLN A 71 16.06 18.65 9.32
C GLN A 71 14.92 17.76 9.80
N ALA A 72 14.88 16.53 9.36
CA ALA A 72 13.85 15.61 9.78
C ALA A 72 14.10 15.17 11.22
N GLY A 73 13.07 15.28 12.04
CA GLY A 73 13.11 14.75 13.40
C GLY A 73 12.64 13.29 13.44
N ARG A 74 12.70 12.71 14.62
CA ARG A 74 12.25 11.32 14.83
C ARG A 74 10.78 11.11 14.57
N ASP A 75 10.01 12.18 14.55
CA ASP A 75 8.57 12.13 14.32
C ASP A 75 8.17 12.72 12.97
N SER A 76 9.16 13.05 12.13
CA SER A 76 8.86 13.55 10.79
C SER A 76 8.23 12.46 9.95
N ALA A 77 7.07 12.72 9.42
CA ALA A 77 6.28 11.75 8.69
C ALA A 77 5.89 12.29 7.31
N VAL A 78 5.72 11.38 6.36
CA VAL A 78 4.99 11.72 5.14
C VAL A 78 3.53 11.40 5.39
N SER A 79 2.64 12.17 4.80
CA SER A 79 1.21 11.96 4.89
C SER A 79 0.65 11.54 3.54
N ILE A 80 -0.14 10.48 3.55
CA ILE A 80 -0.80 9.94 2.37
C ILE A 80 -2.30 10.08 2.57
N GLU A 81 -2.98 10.64 1.59
CA GLU A 81 -4.43 10.79 1.68
C GLU A 81 -5.16 9.47 1.64
N PHE A 82 -6.06 9.25 2.58
CA PHE A 82 -7.03 8.17 2.54
C PHE A 82 -8.38 8.79 2.12
N GLY A 83 -8.73 8.61 0.87
CA GLY A 83 -9.83 9.33 0.26
C GLY A 83 -11.17 9.17 0.96
N LYS A 84 -11.94 10.24 0.96
CA LYS A 84 -13.29 10.24 1.56
C LYS A 84 -14.18 9.15 1.00
N GLY A 85 -14.08 8.87 -0.31
CA GLY A 85 -14.84 7.82 -0.95
C GLY A 85 -14.51 6.43 -0.42
N LEU A 86 -13.25 6.18 -0.12
CA LEU A 86 -12.83 4.91 0.46
C LEU A 86 -13.32 4.78 1.89
N LEU A 87 -13.24 5.86 2.66
CA LEU A 87 -13.77 5.87 4.03
C LEU A 87 -15.26 5.55 4.06
N ASP A 88 -16.02 6.12 3.12
CA ASP A 88 -17.45 5.86 3.02
C ASP A 88 -17.74 4.42 2.61
N THR A 89 -16.94 3.88 1.69
CA THR A 89 -17.10 2.49 1.23
C THR A 89 -16.88 1.49 2.36
N PHE A 90 -15.95 1.75 3.24
CA PHE A 90 -15.61 0.84 4.34
C PHE A 90 -16.26 1.22 5.67
N ARG A 91 -17.16 2.16 5.67
CA ARG A 91 -17.84 2.65 6.88
C ARG A 91 -18.46 1.51 7.68
N GLY A 92 -18.24 1.52 8.97
CA GLY A 92 -18.78 0.50 9.89
C GLY A 92 -18.08 -0.86 9.82
N LYS A 93 -16.99 -0.97 9.07
CA LYS A 93 -16.28 -2.25 8.89
C LYS A 93 -14.92 -2.23 9.57
N ASN A 94 -14.42 -3.40 9.88
CA ASN A 94 -13.01 -3.56 10.18
C ASN A 94 -12.28 -3.62 8.83
N ILE A 95 -11.15 -2.97 8.74
CA ILE A 95 -10.32 -2.98 7.53
C ILE A 95 -8.90 -3.38 7.85
N LEU A 96 -8.24 -4.00 6.87
CA LEU A 96 -6.80 -4.22 6.88
C LEU A 96 -6.16 -3.22 5.93
N ILE A 97 -5.14 -2.55 6.42
CA ILE A 97 -4.29 -1.69 5.60
C ILE A 97 -2.98 -2.44 5.42
N ASN A 98 -2.55 -2.65 4.19
CA ASN A 98 -1.27 -3.27 3.87
C ASN A 98 -0.31 -2.23 3.33
N ILE A 99 0.87 -2.16 3.91
CA ILE A 99 1.93 -1.28 3.46
C ILE A 99 3.09 -2.16 3.00
N GLU A 100 3.35 -2.18 1.70
CA GLU A 100 4.48 -2.90 1.14
C GLU A 100 5.70 -2.00 1.13
N ALA A 101 6.72 -2.39 1.85
CA ALA A 101 7.92 -1.59 2.03
C ALA A 101 9.13 -2.46 2.30
N ARG A 102 10.33 -1.89 2.15
CA ARG A 102 11.59 -2.52 2.56
C ARG A 102 12.60 -1.50 3.02
N ALA A 103 13.57 -1.95 3.78
CA ALA A 103 14.73 -1.16 4.13
C ALA A 103 15.70 -1.06 2.94
N THR A 104 16.42 0.04 2.86
CA THR A 104 17.46 0.22 1.82
C THR A 104 18.81 -0.35 2.26
N THR A 105 18.92 -0.82 3.49
CA THR A 105 20.16 -1.33 4.07
C THR A 105 19.95 -2.73 4.63
N ASP A 106 21.01 -3.42 4.95
CA ASP A 106 20.93 -4.75 5.58
C ASP A 106 20.55 -4.67 7.06
N GLU A 107 20.59 -3.48 7.63
CA GLU A 107 20.11 -3.28 9.00
C GLU A 107 18.60 -3.11 9.00
N ILE A 108 17.96 -3.62 10.03
CA ILE A 108 16.52 -3.43 10.21
C ILE A 108 16.25 -1.94 10.47
N ILE A 109 15.37 -1.36 9.67
CA ILE A 109 14.90 0.01 9.86
C ILE A 109 13.53 -0.02 10.50
N GLN A 110 13.38 0.68 11.62
CA GLN A 110 12.10 0.77 12.32
C GLN A 110 11.26 1.88 11.70
N MET A 111 10.19 1.50 11.05
CA MET A 111 9.18 2.40 10.51
C MET A 111 8.01 2.50 11.48
N SER A 112 7.33 3.62 11.56
CA SER A 112 6.05 3.68 12.26
C SER A 112 4.96 4.22 11.35
N VAL A 113 3.76 3.72 11.57
CA VAL A 113 2.57 4.07 10.80
C VAL A 113 1.46 4.46 11.76
N GLY A 114 0.79 5.55 11.46
CA GLY A 114 -0.41 5.97 12.17
C GLY A 114 -1.45 6.41 11.16
N CYS A 115 -2.67 6.63 11.60
CA CYS A 115 -3.70 7.19 10.73
C CYS A 115 -4.70 8.03 11.50
N ASP A 116 -5.27 9.00 10.80
CA ASP A 116 -6.41 9.79 11.24
C ASP A 116 -7.44 9.71 10.12
N LEU A 117 -8.55 9.07 10.39
CA LEU A 117 -9.54 8.78 9.37
C LEU A 117 -10.77 9.71 9.48
N ALA A 118 -10.49 10.98 9.73
CA ALA A 118 -11.48 12.06 9.66
C ALA A 118 -12.71 11.82 10.54
N GLY A 119 -12.47 11.42 11.77
CA GLY A 119 -13.56 11.16 12.72
C GLY A 119 -14.20 9.78 12.62
N ALA A 120 -13.87 9.02 11.58
CA ALA A 120 -14.37 7.66 11.42
C ALA A 120 -13.49 6.62 12.10
N GLY A 121 -12.35 7.02 12.62
CA GLY A 121 -11.44 6.12 13.32
C GLY A 121 -10.01 6.66 13.34
N THR A 122 -9.20 6.05 14.17
CA THR A 122 -7.77 6.35 14.24
C THR A 122 -6.99 5.05 14.37
N CYS A 123 -5.81 5.01 13.81
CA CYS A 123 -4.89 3.91 14.06
C CYS A 123 -3.96 4.30 15.20
N GLN A 124 -3.76 3.38 16.11
CA GLN A 124 -2.66 3.56 17.04
C GLN A 124 -1.35 3.45 16.27
N ARG A 125 -0.40 4.28 16.67
CA ARG A 125 0.91 4.26 16.04
C ARG A 125 1.55 2.88 16.20
N THR A 126 1.77 2.21 15.09
CA THR A 126 2.32 0.86 15.05
C THR A 126 3.70 0.88 14.45
N ARG A 127 4.61 0.10 15.01
CA ARG A 127 5.99 -0.01 14.54
C ARG A 127 6.18 -1.28 13.74
N PHE A 128 6.94 -1.16 12.66
CA PHE A 128 7.30 -2.29 11.82
C PHE A 128 8.81 -2.29 11.59
N GLY A 129 9.44 -3.44 11.76
CA GLY A 129 10.85 -3.61 11.43
C GLY A 129 10.98 -4.03 9.98
N LEU A 130 11.56 -3.19 9.14
CA LEU A 130 11.76 -3.47 7.74
C LEU A 130 13.12 -4.08 7.50
N GLU A 131 13.15 -5.20 6.79
CA GLU A 131 14.36 -5.83 6.31
C GLU A 131 14.65 -5.41 4.88
N ASN A 132 15.79 -5.82 4.34
CA ASN A 132 16.16 -5.50 2.96
C ASN A 132 15.47 -6.45 1.96
N GLN A 133 14.19 -6.64 2.13
CA GLN A 133 13.32 -7.34 1.18
C GLN A 133 11.92 -6.80 1.35
N VAL A 134 11.16 -6.79 0.28
CA VAL A 134 9.79 -6.27 0.32
C VAL A 134 8.94 -7.16 1.20
N THR A 135 8.27 -6.56 2.15
CA THR A 135 7.37 -7.25 3.06
C THR A 135 6.03 -6.54 3.17
N ASP A 136 5.02 -7.31 3.49
CA ASP A 136 3.68 -6.82 3.79
C ASP A 136 3.60 -6.45 5.26
N ASN A 137 3.19 -5.23 5.54
CA ASN A 137 3.04 -4.73 6.89
C ASN A 137 1.58 -4.41 7.13
N LEU A 138 0.90 -5.26 7.90
CA LEU A 138 -0.54 -5.21 8.06
C LEU A 138 -0.97 -4.46 9.32
N LEU A 139 -1.97 -3.60 9.15
CA LEU A 139 -2.54 -2.80 10.21
C LEU A 139 -4.05 -2.95 10.18
N SER A 140 -4.66 -3.38 11.29
CA SER A 140 -6.11 -3.52 11.39
C SER A 140 -6.73 -2.30 12.03
N VAL A 141 -7.80 -1.79 11.46
CA VAL A 141 -8.49 -0.60 11.94
C VAL A 141 -9.98 -0.82 11.87
N LYS A 142 -10.69 -0.43 12.92
CA LYS A 142 -12.15 -0.44 12.92
C LYS A 142 -12.65 0.94 12.52
N LEU A 143 -13.49 1.00 11.51
CA LEU A 143 -14.15 2.23 11.12
C LEU A 143 -15.53 2.31 11.77
N ASP A 144 -15.84 3.47 12.31
CA ASP A 144 -17.15 3.73 12.86
C ASP A 144 -18.18 3.90 11.73
N ASP A 145 -19.42 3.60 12.02
CA ASP A 145 -20.50 3.75 11.04
C ASP A 145 -21.01 5.19 11.04
N VAL A 146 -20.12 6.10 10.68
CA VAL A 146 -20.44 7.53 10.56
C VAL A 146 -20.02 8.03 9.18
N PRO A 147 -20.79 8.93 8.59
CA PRO A 147 -20.39 9.50 7.30
C PRO A 147 -19.07 10.27 7.45
N PRO A 148 -18.10 10.04 6.60
CA PRO A 148 -16.86 10.79 6.68
C PRO A 148 -17.08 12.25 6.26
N GLU A 149 -16.57 13.17 7.06
CA GLU A 149 -16.70 14.61 6.76
C GLU A 149 -15.65 15.07 5.76
N ALA A 150 -14.51 14.40 5.73
CA ALA A 150 -13.37 14.75 4.91
C ALA A 150 -12.55 13.50 4.57
N SER A 151 -11.50 13.66 3.79
CA SER A 151 -10.51 12.60 3.60
C SER A 151 -9.71 12.42 4.88
N GLY A 152 -9.27 11.20 5.12
CA GLY A 152 -8.34 10.88 6.19
C GLY A 152 -6.91 10.88 5.69
N SER A 153 -5.98 10.51 6.56
CA SER A 153 -4.57 10.41 6.23
C SER A 153 -3.91 9.23 6.91
N ILE A 154 -2.93 8.66 6.23
CA ILE A 154 -2.01 7.67 6.78
C ILE A 154 -0.66 8.38 6.90
N SER A 155 -0.04 8.31 8.08
CA SER A 155 1.25 8.93 8.34
C SER A 155 2.33 7.88 8.48
N ILE A 156 3.43 8.01 7.75
CA ILE A 156 4.55 7.09 7.82
C ILE A 156 5.80 7.86 8.26
N VAL A 157 6.41 7.41 9.35
CA VAL A 157 7.73 7.86 9.79
C VAL A 157 8.73 6.82 9.30
N PRO A 158 9.59 7.13 8.34
CA PRO A 158 10.46 6.13 7.71
C PRO A 158 11.52 5.54 8.64
N ASP A 159 12.06 6.34 9.55
CA ASP A 159 13.12 5.89 10.44
C ASP A 159 12.95 6.54 11.83
N ILE A 160 12.30 5.80 12.73
CA ILE A 160 12.01 6.32 14.07
C ILE A 160 13.27 6.38 14.96
N ASP A 161 14.35 5.73 14.56
CA ASP A 161 15.59 5.81 15.30
C ASP A 161 16.31 7.13 15.03
N GLY A 162 15.88 7.86 14.02
CA GLY A 162 16.46 9.16 13.71
C GLY A 162 17.85 9.09 13.10
N LYS A 163 18.20 7.99 12.46
CA LYS A 163 19.51 7.81 11.82
C LYS A 163 19.54 8.31 10.38
N GLY A 164 18.41 8.78 9.85
CA GLY A 164 18.33 9.30 8.50
C GLY A 164 18.34 8.24 7.42
N ARG A 165 17.96 7.00 7.76
CA ARG A 165 17.94 5.91 6.79
C ARG A 165 16.68 5.97 5.95
N ALA A 166 16.82 5.62 4.67
CA ALA A 166 15.70 5.64 3.74
C ALA A 166 15.00 4.28 3.66
N ILE A 167 13.72 4.31 3.34
CA ILE A 167 12.95 3.11 3.02
C ILE A 167 12.35 3.23 1.63
N GLU A 168 12.02 2.10 1.03
CA GLU A 168 11.33 2.04 -0.24
C GLU A 168 9.87 1.65 0.01
N LEU A 169 8.96 2.49 -0.46
CA LEU A 169 7.52 2.27 -0.33
C LEU A 169 6.96 1.83 -1.69
N TYR A 170 6.36 0.64 -1.74
CA TYR A 170 5.87 0.06 -2.98
C TYR A 170 4.36 0.25 -3.18
N SER A 171 3.58 0.10 -2.14
CA SER A 171 2.13 0.30 -2.22
C SER A 171 1.49 0.43 -0.86
N ILE A 172 0.31 1.03 -0.84
CA ILE A 172 -0.59 0.98 0.31
C ILE A 172 -1.94 0.55 -0.23
N ARG A 173 -2.48 -0.53 0.31
CA ARG A 173 -3.75 -1.11 -0.11
C ARG A 173 -4.62 -1.36 1.10
N VAL A 174 -5.93 -1.41 0.89
CA VAL A 174 -6.90 -1.64 1.94
C VAL A 174 -7.94 -2.66 1.48
N ARG A 175 -8.42 -3.47 2.40
CA ARG A 175 -9.56 -4.37 2.17
C ARG A 175 -10.35 -4.54 3.45
N PRO A 176 -11.59 -5.06 3.37
CA PRO A 176 -12.29 -5.46 4.58
C PRO A 176 -11.50 -6.54 5.32
N ASP A 177 -11.45 -6.43 6.64
CA ASP A 177 -10.88 -7.45 7.49
C ASP A 177 -12.00 -8.45 7.80
N GLU A 178 -12.13 -9.45 6.96
CA GLU A 178 -13.12 -10.47 7.16
C GLU A 178 -12.56 -11.50 8.12
N GLU A 179 -12.91 -11.37 9.38
CA GLU A 179 -12.64 -12.44 10.31
C GLU A 179 -13.39 -13.68 9.85
N PRO A 180 -12.71 -14.83 9.80
CA PRO A 180 -13.41 -16.04 9.44
C PRO A 180 -14.55 -16.27 10.44
N ALA A 181 -15.70 -16.50 9.90
CA ALA A 181 -16.86 -16.77 10.73
C ALA A 181 -16.57 -18.00 11.59
N ASN A 182 -16.65 -17.84 12.89
CA ASN A 182 -16.52 -18.92 13.84
C ASN A 182 -17.72 -19.86 13.76
#